data_b6ca35eaa7ccc263aa7fcc0af0474b0f
#
_entry.id   b6ca35eaa7ccc263aa7fcc0af0474b0f
#
_cell.length_a   1.000
_cell.length_b   1.000
_cell.length_c   1.000
_cell.angle_alpha   90.00
_cell.angle_beta   90.00
_cell.angle_gamma   90.00
#
_symmetry.space_group_name_H-M   'P 1'
#
loop_
_entity.id
_entity.type
_entity.pdbx_description
1 polymer ?
#
loop_
_entity_poly.entity_id
_entity_poly.type
_entity_poly.pdbx_seq_one_letter_code
_entity_poly.pdbx_strand_id
1 'polypeptide(L)'
;ALNAPPPNPNSPAARRRRGPKLIRRAYSIASPTDIKTHLEFYIVRGTEGRLTPLLWELKPGDPVFMDEKIKGHFTLEGIPDGKDLVMVCTGTGLGPFMSMLQTYRATGRWRSLILIEGCRHARDLGYHDTLTKLATEDGSVIYLPTVTREPDDAPWQGLRGRVHELLKPDTFQKHTGLPLDPNQCHALLCGGPQMIDQAAEHLTGLGFITQDREHPDGNLHFERYW
;
A
#
# COMPACT_ATOMS: atom_id res chain seq x y z
N ALA A 1 -33.56 -50.26 -0.05
CA ALA A 1 -33.30 -48.84 -0.18
C ALA A 1 -33.19 -48.51 -1.67
N LEU A 2 -34.22 -47.87 -2.24
CA LEU A 2 -34.28 -47.43 -3.63
C LEU A 2 -33.34 -46.22 -3.79
N ASN A 3 -32.34 -46.33 -4.66
CA ASN A 3 -31.48 -45.25 -5.07
C ASN A 3 -32.32 -44.17 -5.77
N ALA A 4 -32.56 -43.06 -5.09
CA ALA A 4 -33.13 -41.89 -5.75
C ALA A 4 -32.11 -41.33 -6.74
N PRO A 5 -32.49 -40.95 -7.97
CA PRO A 5 -31.59 -40.34 -8.93
C PRO A 5 -31.01 -39.02 -8.37
N PRO A 6 -29.80 -38.65 -8.76
CA PRO A 6 -29.19 -37.39 -8.30
C PRO A 6 -30.09 -36.21 -8.70
N PRO A 7 -30.23 -35.20 -7.85
CA PRO A 7 -31.13 -34.08 -8.11
C PRO A 7 -30.71 -33.34 -9.37
N ASN A 8 -31.66 -33.06 -10.25
CA ASN A 8 -31.43 -32.28 -11.47
C ASN A 8 -30.82 -30.92 -11.14
N PRO A 9 -29.60 -30.62 -11.64
CA PRO A 9 -28.88 -29.37 -11.33
C PRO A 9 -29.62 -28.11 -11.82
N ASN A 10 -30.62 -28.26 -12.70
CA ASN A 10 -31.43 -27.17 -13.25
C ASN A 10 -32.81 -27.03 -12.60
N SER A 11 -33.12 -27.81 -11.56
CA SER A 11 -34.40 -27.70 -10.87
C SER A 11 -34.52 -26.34 -10.13
N PRO A 12 -35.77 -25.80 -10.00
CA PRO A 12 -36.02 -24.60 -9.20
C PRO A 12 -35.57 -24.73 -7.74
N ALA A 13 -35.53 -25.95 -7.20
CA ALA A 13 -35.02 -26.25 -5.86
C ALA A 13 -33.48 -26.18 -5.79
N ALA A 14 -32.75 -26.52 -6.85
CA ALA A 14 -31.31 -26.37 -6.93
C ALA A 14 -30.91 -24.89 -7.04
N ARG A 15 -31.70 -24.04 -7.69
CA ARG A 15 -31.50 -22.58 -7.76
C ARG A 15 -31.71 -21.89 -6.40
N ARG A 16 -32.53 -22.43 -5.50
CA ARG A 16 -32.77 -21.87 -4.15
C ARG A 16 -31.64 -22.14 -3.15
N ARG A 17 -30.65 -22.99 -3.45
CA ARG A 17 -29.53 -23.32 -2.58
C ARG A 17 -28.21 -22.55 -2.89
N ARG A 18 -28.24 -21.61 -3.81
CA ARG A 18 -27.14 -20.65 -3.93
C ARG A 18 -27.27 -19.63 -2.80
N GLY A 19 -26.55 -19.86 -1.70
CA GLY A 19 -26.40 -18.87 -0.65
C GLY A 19 -25.98 -17.49 -1.22
N PRO A 20 -26.08 -16.42 -0.44
CA PRO A 20 -25.77 -15.08 -0.91
C PRO A 20 -24.38 -15.08 -1.56
N LYS A 21 -24.30 -14.52 -2.78
CA LYS A 21 -23.04 -14.45 -3.52
C LYS A 21 -22.10 -13.53 -2.77
N LEU A 22 -21.09 -14.10 -2.12
CA LEU A 22 -20.07 -13.32 -1.40
C LEU A 22 -19.34 -12.38 -2.35
N ILE A 23 -19.18 -11.14 -1.93
CA ILE A 23 -18.36 -10.17 -2.61
C ILE A 23 -16.95 -10.28 -2.01
N ARG A 24 -15.98 -10.68 -2.83
CA ARG A 24 -14.58 -10.83 -2.41
C ARG A 24 -13.73 -9.74 -3.01
N ARG A 25 -12.83 -9.16 -2.21
CA ARG A 25 -11.81 -8.20 -2.63
C ARG A 25 -10.53 -8.49 -1.86
N ALA A 26 -9.40 -8.26 -2.51
CA ALA A 26 -8.12 -8.25 -1.85
C ALA A 26 -7.91 -6.90 -1.14
N TYR A 27 -7.34 -6.97 0.05
CA TYR A 27 -6.90 -5.82 0.83
C TYR A 27 -5.53 -6.12 1.41
N SER A 28 -4.61 -5.17 1.33
CA SER A 28 -3.30 -5.30 1.95
C SER A 28 -3.41 -5.16 3.47
N ILE A 29 -2.68 -6.02 4.18
CA ILE A 29 -2.61 -5.97 5.65
C ILE A 29 -1.72 -4.80 6.05
N ALA A 30 -2.20 -3.98 6.98
CA ALA A 30 -1.48 -2.80 7.49
C ALA A 30 -0.80 -3.06 8.85
N SER A 31 -1.27 -4.05 9.62
CA SER A 31 -0.64 -4.44 10.89
C SER A 31 0.71 -5.11 10.68
N PRO A 32 1.65 -4.97 11.62
CA PRO A 32 2.94 -5.65 11.58
C PRO A 32 2.81 -7.16 11.79
N THR A 33 3.83 -7.91 11.38
CA THR A 33 3.81 -9.38 11.38
C THR A 33 3.93 -10.02 12.75
N ASP A 34 4.37 -9.30 13.77
CA ASP A 34 4.50 -9.77 15.17
C ASP A 34 3.16 -9.75 15.92
N ILE A 35 2.19 -8.94 15.52
CA ILE A 35 0.85 -8.96 16.10
C ILE A 35 0.09 -10.18 15.59
N LYS A 36 -0.24 -11.10 16.53
CA LYS A 36 -0.96 -12.37 16.22
C LYS A 36 -2.43 -12.36 16.63
N THR A 37 -2.88 -11.31 17.30
CA THR A 37 -4.23 -11.24 17.89
C THR A 37 -5.27 -10.62 16.95
N HIS A 38 -4.84 -9.81 16.00
CA HIS A 38 -5.73 -9.14 15.04
C HIS A 38 -4.97 -8.77 13.76
N LEU A 39 -5.74 -8.44 12.72
CA LEU A 39 -5.23 -7.84 11.49
C LEU A 39 -5.83 -6.44 11.35
N GLU A 40 -5.01 -5.50 10.89
CA GLU A 40 -5.42 -4.14 10.57
C GLU A 40 -5.44 -3.93 9.06
N PHE A 41 -6.45 -3.21 8.57
CA PHE A 41 -6.61 -2.87 7.16
C PHE A 41 -6.88 -1.38 7.02
N TYR A 42 -6.15 -0.71 6.13
CA TYR A 42 -6.41 0.68 5.79
C TYR A 42 -7.33 0.75 4.58
N ILE A 43 -8.54 1.22 4.79
CA ILE A 43 -9.60 1.22 3.77
C ILE A 43 -10.18 2.62 3.64
N VAL A 44 -10.21 3.15 2.42
CA VAL A 44 -10.89 4.42 2.10
C VAL A 44 -12.26 4.13 1.51
N ARG A 45 -13.29 4.85 1.98
CA ARG A 45 -14.65 4.71 1.48
C ARG A 45 -14.73 5.18 0.03
N GLY A 46 -14.94 4.23 -0.89
CA GLY A 46 -15.27 4.52 -2.27
C GLY A 46 -16.77 4.81 -2.43
N THR A 47 -17.11 5.74 -3.34
CA THR A 47 -18.52 6.06 -3.65
C THR A 47 -19.17 5.02 -4.55
N GLU A 48 -18.39 4.29 -5.35
CA GLU A 48 -18.88 3.37 -6.40
C GLU A 48 -18.57 1.89 -6.15
N GLY A 49 -17.91 1.55 -5.05
CA GLY A 49 -17.52 0.18 -4.73
C GLY A 49 -18.71 -0.68 -4.27
N ARG A 50 -18.66 -2.00 -4.54
CA ARG A 50 -19.69 -2.95 -4.07
C ARG A 50 -19.46 -3.43 -2.65
N LEU A 51 -18.21 -3.51 -2.17
CA LEU A 51 -17.84 -4.03 -0.85
C LEU A 51 -17.60 -2.91 0.16
N THR A 52 -16.85 -1.87 -0.22
CA THR A 52 -16.51 -0.76 0.70
C THR A 52 -17.73 -0.11 1.37
N PRO A 53 -18.85 0.17 0.69
CA PRO A 53 -20.04 0.68 1.38
C PRO A 53 -20.55 -0.26 2.48
N LEU A 54 -20.53 -1.58 2.25
CA LEU A 54 -20.97 -2.58 3.23
C LEU A 54 -20.01 -2.67 4.42
N LEU A 55 -18.69 -2.51 4.19
CA LEU A 55 -17.72 -2.45 5.29
C LEU A 55 -17.93 -1.21 6.18
N TRP A 56 -18.44 -0.10 5.62
CA TRP A 56 -18.74 1.11 6.38
C TRP A 56 -20.00 1.02 7.25
N GLU A 57 -20.86 0.03 6.99
CA GLU A 57 -22.06 -0.26 7.80
C GLU A 57 -21.74 -1.13 9.01
N LEU A 58 -20.56 -1.78 9.04
CA LEU A 58 -20.15 -2.67 10.13
C LEU A 58 -19.94 -1.89 11.43
N LYS A 59 -20.31 -2.56 12.52
CA LYS A 59 -20.07 -2.08 13.89
C LYS A 59 -19.06 -3.00 14.57
N PRO A 60 -18.38 -2.52 15.62
CA PRO A 60 -17.52 -3.37 16.44
C PRO A 60 -18.28 -4.61 16.93
N GLY A 61 -17.73 -5.80 16.66
CA GLY A 61 -18.34 -7.09 16.97
C GLY A 61 -19.04 -7.76 15.81
N ASP A 62 -19.29 -7.06 14.69
CA ASP A 62 -19.88 -7.68 13.51
C ASP A 62 -18.90 -8.66 12.85
N PRO A 63 -19.38 -9.84 12.38
CA PRO A 63 -18.52 -10.83 11.75
C PRO A 63 -18.10 -10.41 10.34
N VAL A 64 -16.81 -10.63 10.03
CA VAL A 64 -16.25 -10.47 8.68
C VAL A 64 -15.67 -11.79 8.23
N PHE A 65 -15.97 -12.19 6.98
CA PHE A 65 -15.40 -13.40 6.40
C PHE A 65 -14.10 -13.05 5.66
N MET A 66 -13.04 -13.75 5.99
CA MET A 66 -11.75 -13.66 5.34
C MET A 66 -11.30 -15.04 4.85
N ASP A 67 -10.64 -15.11 3.68
CA ASP A 67 -10.02 -16.34 3.23
C ASP A 67 -8.85 -16.70 4.17
N GLU A 68 -8.72 -17.98 4.56
CA GLU A 68 -7.63 -18.45 5.42
C GLU A 68 -6.25 -18.27 4.77
N LYS A 69 -6.20 -18.37 3.44
CA LYS A 69 -4.94 -18.26 2.69
C LYS A 69 -4.66 -16.81 2.32
N ILE A 70 -3.66 -16.23 2.97
CA ILE A 70 -3.08 -14.93 2.59
C ILE A 70 -2.35 -15.11 1.26
N LYS A 71 -2.56 -14.16 0.34
CA LYS A 71 -1.96 -14.13 -0.99
C LYS A 71 -1.36 -12.75 -1.22
N GLY A 72 -0.30 -12.68 -2.01
CA GLY A 72 0.38 -11.46 -2.38
C GLY A 72 1.88 -11.70 -2.55
N HIS A 73 2.53 -10.81 -3.30
CA HIS A 73 3.97 -10.90 -3.58
C HIS A 73 4.67 -9.56 -3.33
N PHE A 74 3.92 -8.52 -2.94
CA PHE A 74 4.49 -7.22 -2.64
C PHE A 74 5.03 -7.22 -1.20
N THR A 75 6.27 -7.67 -1.09
CA THR A 75 6.97 -7.84 0.20
C THR A 75 8.39 -7.29 0.10
N LEU A 76 9.11 -7.22 1.22
CA LEU A 76 10.52 -6.85 1.27
C LEU A 76 11.47 -8.07 1.14
N GLU A 77 10.90 -9.24 0.84
CA GLU A 77 11.70 -10.44 0.61
C GLU A 77 12.57 -10.29 -0.65
N GLY A 78 13.82 -10.68 -0.56
CA GLY A 78 14.78 -10.55 -1.66
C GLY A 78 15.43 -9.18 -1.80
N ILE A 79 14.97 -8.13 -1.09
CA ILE A 79 15.66 -6.84 -1.10
C ILE A 79 16.92 -6.93 -0.23
N PRO A 80 18.11 -6.61 -0.78
CA PRO A 80 19.37 -6.68 -0.05
C PRO A 80 19.41 -5.76 1.17
N ASP A 81 20.14 -6.18 2.19
CA ASP A 81 20.42 -5.35 3.36
C ASP A 81 21.32 -4.14 3.00
N GLY A 82 21.30 -3.10 3.83
CA GLY A 82 22.14 -1.91 3.66
C GLY A 82 21.73 -0.97 2.53
N LYS A 83 20.57 -1.17 1.90
CA LYS A 83 19.98 -0.25 0.91
C LYS A 83 19.11 0.80 1.59
N ASP A 84 18.74 1.84 0.84
CA ASP A 84 17.66 2.76 1.20
C ASP A 84 16.36 2.30 0.54
N LEU A 85 15.26 2.24 1.30
CA LEU A 85 13.96 1.89 0.76
C LEU A 85 13.15 3.16 0.49
N VAL A 86 12.80 3.39 -0.78
CA VAL A 86 11.97 4.52 -1.22
C VAL A 86 10.55 4.00 -1.47
N MET A 87 9.68 4.18 -0.50
CA MET A 87 8.29 3.74 -0.53
C MET A 87 7.39 4.89 -0.96
N VAL A 88 6.70 4.75 -2.08
CA VAL A 88 5.83 5.80 -2.66
C VAL A 88 4.41 5.29 -2.75
N CYS A 89 3.47 6.01 -2.14
CA CYS A 89 2.07 5.61 -2.15
C CYS A 89 1.10 6.76 -2.40
N THR A 90 -0.12 6.36 -2.78
CA THR A 90 -1.30 7.22 -2.77
C THR A 90 -2.49 6.47 -2.18
N GLY A 91 -3.28 7.16 -1.36
CA GLY A 91 -4.47 6.59 -0.75
C GLY A 91 -4.18 5.28 0.01
N THR A 92 -4.98 4.24 -0.26
CA THR A 92 -4.85 2.94 0.44
C THR A 92 -3.56 2.17 0.14
N GLY A 93 -2.75 2.61 -0.84
CA GLY A 93 -1.40 2.07 -1.07
C GLY A 93 -0.45 2.26 0.12
N LEU A 94 -0.83 3.06 1.09
CA LEU A 94 -0.13 3.17 2.38
C LEU A 94 -0.18 1.88 3.20
N GLY A 95 -1.25 1.07 3.07
CA GLY A 95 -1.47 -0.12 3.90
C GLY A 95 -0.27 -1.06 3.99
N PRO A 96 0.26 -1.62 2.90
CA PRO A 96 1.43 -2.49 2.95
C PRO A 96 2.67 -1.81 3.54
N PHE A 97 2.88 -0.53 3.29
CA PHE A 97 4.01 0.21 3.84
C PHE A 97 3.92 0.40 5.35
N MET A 98 2.72 0.56 5.90
CA MET A 98 2.52 0.56 7.35
C MET A 98 2.95 -0.78 7.98
N SER A 99 2.56 -1.90 7.39
CA SER A 99 2.99 -3.23 7.82
C SER A 99 4.52 -3.38 7.74
N MET A 100 5.12 -2.98 6.62
CA MET A 100 6.56 -3.04 6.40
C MET A 100 7.33 -2.18 7.40
N LEU A 101 6.96 -0.91 7.56
CA LEU A 101 7.61 0.01 8.50
C LEU A 101 7.54 -0.53 9.93
N GLN A 102 6.37 -0.90 10.40
CA GLN A 102 6.17 -1.39 11.76
C GLN A 102 6.94 -2.70 12.02
N THR A 103 7.01 -3.60 11.02
CA THR A 103 7.71 -4.88 11.15
C THR A 103 9.23 -4.72 11.14
N TYR A 104 9.77 -3.88 10.25
CA TYR A 104 11.18 -3.95 9.90
C TYR A 104 12.04 -2.77 10.35
N ARG A 105 11.47 -1.60 10.70
CA ARG A 105 12.26 -0.41 11.09
C ARG A 105 13.30 -0.68 12.18
N ALA A 106 12.94 -1.48 13.18
CA ALA A 106 13.83 -1.79 14.30
C ALA A 106 14.87 -2.87 13.99
N THR A 107 14.84 -3.47 12.80
CA THR A 107 15.78 -4.55 12.44
C THR A 107 17.15 -4.04 12.02
N GLY A 108 17.25 -2.77 11.60
CA GLY A 108 18.48 -2.19 11.06
C GLY A 108 18.95 -2.80 9.72
N ARG A 109 18.08 -3.55 9.02
CA ARG A 109 18.41 -4.16 7.72
C ARG A 109 18.70 -3.12 6.65
N TRP A 110 17.96 -2.03 6.63
CA TRP A 110 18.09 -0.95 5.65
C TRP A 110 18.55 0.34 6.32
N ARG A 111 19.30 1.15 5.58
CA ARG A 111 19.87 2.39 6.11
C ARG A 111 18.82 3.44 6.37
N SER A 112 17.88 3.57 5.42
CA SER A 112 16.80 4.55 5.52
C SER A 112 15.51 3.97 4.96
N LEU A 113 14.40 4.32 5.58
CA LEU A 113 13.04 3.99 5.20
C LEU A 113 12.33 5.29 4.83
N ILE A 114 12.31 5.63 3.54
CA ILE A 114 11.76 6.88 3.03
C ILE A 114 10.34 6.61 2.55
N LEU A 115 9.34 7.22 3.20
CA LEU A 115 7.94 7.11 2.81
C LEU A 115 7.45 8.43 2.21
N ILE A 116 7.06 8.40 0.94
CA ILE A 116 6.41 9.49 0.22
C ILE A 116 4.93 9.15 0.10
N GLU A 117 4.08 9.87 0.83
CA GLU A 117 2.62 9.68 0.80
C GLU A 117 1.94 10.84 0.10
N GLY A 118 1.14 10.53 -0.95
CA GLY A 118 0.38 11.52 -1.69
C GLY A 118 -1.13 11.40 -1.48
N CYS A 119 -1.77 12.51 -1.13
CA CYS A 119 -3.22 12.60 -1.04
C CYS A 119 -3.77 13.83 -1.77
N ARG A 120 -5.10 13.94 -1.85
CA ARG A 120 -5.73 15.16 -2.37
C ARG A 120 -5.70 16.27 -1.34
N HIS A 121 -6.08 15.97 -0.12
CA HIS A 121 -6.18 16.92 1.00
C HIS A 121 -5.44 16.38 2.23
N ALA A 122 -4.97 17.26 3.09
CA ALA A 122 -4.25 16.90 4.32
C ALA A 122 -5.07 15.96 5.24
N ARG A 123 -6.37 16.15 5.31
CA ARG A 123 -7.29 15.29 6.08
C ARG A 123 -7.38 13.85 5.56
N ASP A 124 -6.92 13.60 4.33
CA ASP A 124 -6.95 12.29 3.68
C ASP A 124 -5.64 11.51 3.88
N LEU A 125 -4.62 12.14 4.52
CA LEU A 125 -3.36 11.48 4.87
C LEU A 125 -3.61 10.45 5.97
N GLY A 126 -3.40 9.18 5.62
CA GLY A 126 -3.56 8.08 6.57
C GLY A 126 -2.40 8.01 7.55
N TYR A 127 -2.67 7.65 8.80
CA TYR A 127 -1.63 7.50 9.85
C TYR A 127 -0.70 8.72 10.00
N HIS A 128 -1.09 9.89 9.53
CA HIS A 128 -0.24 11.09 9.47
C HIS A 128 0.46 11.40 10.78
N ASP A 129 -0.28 11.46 11.89
CA ASP A 129 0.30 11.75 13.20
C ASP A 129 1.27 10.67 13.67
N THR A 130 0.92 9.40 13.41
CA THR A 130 1.76 8.24 13.74
C THR A 130 3.07 8.27 12.96
N LEU A 131 3.00 8.53 11.65
CA LEU A 131 4.17 8.59 10.77
C LEU A 131 5.05 9.81 11.06
N THR A 132 4.45 10.96 11.36
CA THR A 132 5.17 12.17 11.77
C THR A 132 5.93 11.93 13.08
N LYS A 133 5.26 11.32 14.07
CA LYS A 133 5.89 10.95 15.33
C LYS A 133 7.04 9.96 15.10
N LEU A 134 6.79 8.92 14.29
CA LEU A 134 7.80 7.91 13.98
C LEU A 134 9.04 8.53 13.33
N ALA A 135 8.89 9.38 12.32
CA ALA A 135 10.00 10.07 11.66
C ALA A 135 10.76 11.03 12.60
N THR A 136 10.11 11.52 13.66
CA THR A 136 10.77 12.36 14.66
C THR A 136 11.59 11.53 15.66
N GLU A 137 11.09 10.33 16.01
CA GLU A 137 11.69 9.46 17.04
C GLU A 137 12.74 8.49 16.48
N ASP A 138 12.65 8.17 15.18
CA ASP A 138 13.52 7.18 14.52
C ASP A 138 14.24 7.81 13.32
N GLY A 139 15.50 8.13 13.50
CA GLY A 139 16.33 8.79 12.49
C GLY A 139 16.54 7.98 11.20
N SER A 140 16.17 6.70 11.16
CA SER A 140 16.17 5.89 9.93
C SER A 140 14.90 6.08 9.10
N VAL A 141 13.86 6.70 9.64
CA VAL A 141 12.58 6.92 8.97
C VAL A 141 12.45 8.36 8.49
N ILE A 142 12.19 8.53 7.21
CA ILE A 142 11.91 9.84 6.59
C ILE A 142 10.48 9.80 6.04
N TYR A 143 9.63 10.72 6.48
CA TYR A 143 8.24 10.81 6.03
C TYR A 143 7.98 12.11 5.28
N LEU A 144 7.57 11.99 4.03
CA LEU A 144 7.30 13.10 3.11
C LEU A 144 5.83 13.09 2.65
N PRO A 145 4.90 13.61 3.46
CA PRO A 145 3.51 13.75 3.05
C PRO A 145 3.35 14.93 2.07
N THR A 146 2.61 14.71 0.97
CA THR A 146 2.32 15.74 -0.02
C THR A 146 0.85 15.75 -0.42
N VAL A 147 0.31 16.94 -0.68
CA VAL A 147 -1.10 17.13 -1.07
C VAL A 147 -1.22 17.85 -2.40
N THR A 148 -2.27 17.51 -3.17
CA THR A 148 -2.43 18.05 -4.53
C THR A 148 -3.58 19.02 -4.70
N ARG A 149 -4.51 19.09 -3.74
CA ARG A 149 -5.73 19.91 -3.85
C ARG A 149 -6.07 20.65 -2.56
N GLU A 150 -5.09 20.80 -1.67
CA GLU A 150 -5.29 21.60 -0.47
C GLU A 150 -5.40 23.07 -0.87
N PRO A 151 -6.44 23.82 -0.43
CA PRO A 151 -6.55 25.26 -0.67
C PRO A 151 -5.33 26.02 -0.17
N ASP A 152 -5.00 27.14 -0.81
CA ASP A 152 -3.82 27.94 -0.44
C ASP A 152 -3.97 28.59 0.94
N ASP A 153 -5.20 28.88 1.35
CA ASP A 153 -5.55 29.43 2.68
C ASP A 153 -5.73 28.37 3.77
N ALA A 154 -5.59 27.08 3.43
CA ALA A 154 -5.67 26.00 4.42
C ALA A 154 -4.45 26.01 5.37
N PRO A 155 -4.59 25.49 6.59
CA PRO A 155 -3.52 25.48 7.60
C PRO A 155 -2.36 24.51 7.26
N TRP A 156 -2.42 23.80 6.13
CA TRP A 156 -1.40 22.86 5.70
C TRP A 156 -0.07 23.55 5.39
N GLN A 157 0.97 23.21 6.14
CA GLN A 157 2.33 23.74 5.97
C GLN A 157 3.30 22.72 5.33
N GLY A 158 2.81 21.51 5.00
CA GLY A 158 3.62 20.45 4.40
C GLY A 158 3.79 20.61 2.89
N LEU A 159 4.31 19.57 2.25
CA LEU A 159 4.60 19.57 0.82
C LEU A 159 3.32 19.62 -0.02
N ARG A 160 3.44 20.24 -1.20
CA ARG A 160 2.36 20.35 -2.19
C ARG A 160 2.87 19.80 -3.52
N GLY A 161 2.01 19.12 -4.25
CA GLY A 161 2.33 18.53 -5.54
C GLY A 161 2.18 17.02 -5.58
N ARG A 162 2.48 16.43 -6.73
CA ARG A 162 2.38 14.98 -6.94
C ARG A 162 3.63 14.27 -6.44
N VAL A 163 3.49 13.02 -6.00
CA VAL A 163 4.59 12.21 -5.44
C VAL A 163 5.77 12.06 -6.39
N HIS A 164 5.55 11.96 -7.70
CA HIS A 164 6.65 11.83 -8.66
C HIS A 164 7.52 13.11 -8.77
N GLU A 165 7.01 14.28 -8.39
CA GLU A 165 7.81 15.51 -8.30
C GLU A 165 8.89 15.40 -7.20
N LEU A 166 8.60 14.64 -6.13
CA LEU A 166 9.54 14.40 -5.04
C LEU A 166 10.62 13.36 -5.42
N LEU A 167 10.42 12.63 -6.52
CA LEU A 167 11.42 11.69 -7.04
C LEU A 167 12.45 12.35 -7.98
N LYS A 168 12.33 13.63 -8.30
CA LYS A 168 13.38 14.37 -9.01
C LYS A 168 14.62 14.42 -8.15
N PRO A 169 15.83 14.06 -8.66
CA PRO A 169 17.04 13.92 -7.84
C PRO A 169 17.31 15.09 -6.90
N ASP A 170 17.27 16.32 -7.41
CA ASP A 170 17.51 17.52 -6.60
C ASP A 170 16.44 17.73 -5.52
N THR A 171 15.18 17.46 -5.87
CA THR A 171 14.05 17.57 -4.92
C THR A 171 14.14 16.50 -3.86
N PHE A 172 14.41 15.27 -4.25
CA PHE A 172 14.57 14.15 -3.34
C PHE A 172 15.71 14.41 -2.35
N GLN A 173 16.89 14.78 -2.85
CA GLN A 173 18.05 15.09 -2.02
C GLN A 173 17.79 16.28 -1.08
N LYS A 174 17.10 17.32 -1.54
CA LYS A 174 16.72 18.48 -0.72
C LYS A 174 15.88 18.07 0.50
N HIS A 175 14.96 17.13 0.33
CA HIS A 175 14.01 16.75 1.39
C HIS A 175 14.46 15.56 2.24
N THR A 176 15.32 14.70 1.71
CA THR A 176 15.81 13.50 2.42
C THR A 176 17.25 13.61 2.91
N GLY A 177 18.03 14.51 2.34
CA GLY A 177 19.50 14.57 2.52
C GLY A 177 20.25 13.45 1.80
N LEU A 178 19.56 12.59 1.03
CA LEU A 178 20.10 11.39 0.39
C LEU A 178 19.99 11.49 -1.13
N PRO A 179 20.95 10.91 -1.89
CA PRO A 179 20.80 10.79 -3.34
C PRO A 179 19.77 9.73 -3.71
N LEU A 180 18.99 9.98 -4.76
CA LEU A 180 18.13 8.97 -5.37
C LEU A 180 18.96 8.17 -6.40
N ASP A 181 19.77 7.23 -5.90
CA ASP A 181 20.71 6.44 -6.69
C ASP A 181 20.22 4.99 -6.83
N PRO A 182 19.97 4.49 -8.06
CA PRO A 182 19.52 3.10 -8.29
C PRO A 182 20.50 2.05 -7.74
N ASN A 183 21.79 2.38 -7.55
CA ASN A 183 22.74 1.45 -6.94
C ASN A 183 22.60 1.37 -5.41
N GLN A 184 21.98 2.35 -4.78
CA GLN A 184 21.84 2.46 -3.33
C GLN A 184 20.40 2.26 -2.85
N CYS A 185 19.42 2.48 -3.74
CA CYS A 185 18.00 2.49 -3.41
C CYS A 185 17.25 1.31 -4.02
N HIS A 186 16.25 0.81 -3.31
CA HIS A 186 15.14 0.05 -3.87
C HIS A 186 13.86 0.89 -3.76
N ALA A 187 13.14 1.05 -4.86
CA ALA A 187 11.90 1.80 -4.91
C ALA A 187 10.68 0.85 -4.92
N LEU A 188 9.71 1.15 -4.06
CA LEU A 188 8.47 0.39 -3.93
C LEU A 188 7.29 1.34 -4.15
N LEU A 189 6.43 1.05 -5.12
CA LEU A 189 5.28 1.89 -5.48
C LEU A 189 3.99 1.14 -5.19
N CYS A 190 3.05 1.77 -4.48
CA CYS A 190 1.74 1.18 -4.21
C CYS A 190 0.61 2.21 -4.28
N GLY A 191 -0.44 1.93 -5.03
CA GLY A 191 -1.59 2.85 -5.16
C GLY A 191 -2.26 2.82 -6.52
N GLY A 192 -2.77 3.98 -6.95
CA GLY A 192 -3.48 4.12 -8.23
C GLY A 192 -2.57 3.94 -9.45
N PRO A 193 -3.09 3.32 -10.53
CA PRO A 193 -2.29 3.02 -11.74
C PRO A 193 -1.56 4.25 -12.30
N GLN A 194 -2.24 5.38 -12.43
CA GLN A 194 -1.63 6.59 -12.98
C GLN A 194 -0.41 7.07 -12.16
N MET A 195 -0.48 6.99 -10.84
CA MET A 195 0.66 7.35 -9.98
C MET A 195 1.83 6.40 -10.20
N ILE A 196 1.54 5.10 -10.24
CA ILE A 196 2.58 4.08 -10.45
C ILE A 196 3.24 4.25 -11.81
N ASP A 197 2.47 4.45 -12.88
CA ASP A 197 3.01 4.63 -14.23
C ASP A 197 3.94 5.86 -14.30
N GLN A 198 3.50 7.01 -13.76
CA GLN A 198 4.32 8.23 -13.75
C GLN A 198 5.58 8.10 -12.89
N ALA A 199 5.46 7.48 -11.72
CA ALA A 199 6.61 7.29 -10.84
C ALA A 199 7.60 6.24 -11.41
N ALA A 200 7.10 5.16 -11.99
CA ALA A 200 7.92 4.12 -12.61
C ALA A 200 8.65 4.64 -13.85
N GLU A 201 7.97 5.39 -14.72
CA GLU A 201 8.60 6.04 -15.89
C GLU A 201 9.76 6.94 -15.45
N HIS A 202 9.53 7.77 -14.43
CA HIS A 202 10.56 8.67 -13.91
C HIS A 202 11.76 7.88 -13.34
N LEU A 203 11.51 6.89 -12.48
CA LEU A 203 12.55 6.07 -11.87
C LEU A 203 13.33 5.24 -12.90
N THR A 204 12.65 4.69 -13.89
CA THR A 204 13.29 3.97 -15.00
C THR A 204 14.22 4.90 -15.80
N GLY A 205 13.81 6.15 -16.02
CA GLY A 205 14.66 7.19 -16.62
C GLY A 205 15.93 7.51 -15.79
N LEU A 206 15.92 7.23 -14.50
CA LEU A 206 17.09 7.36 -13.60
C LEU A 206 17.92 6.08 -13.50
N GLY A 207 17.54 5.00 -14.19
CA GLY A 207 18.27 3.73 -14.19
C GLY A 207 17.76 2.69 -13.22
N PHE A 208 16.59 2.89 -12.57
CA PHE A 208 15.93 1.83 -11.83
C PHE A 208 15.38 0.77 -12.79
N ILE A 209 15.48 -0.49 -12.41
CA ILE A 209 15.08 -1.65 -13.21
C ILE A 209 13.89 -2.32 -12.53
N THR A 210 12.77 -2.47 -13.25
CA THR A 210 11.60 -3.19 -12.72
C THR A 210 11.95 -4.64 -12.42
N GLN A 211 11.61 -5.09 -11.21
CA GLN A 211 11.73 -6.50 -10.86
C GLN A 211 10.66 -7.31 -11.61
N ASP A 212 11.12 -8.26 -12.40
CA ASP A 212 10.29 -9.20 -13.14
C ASP A 212 11.04 -10.54 -13.34
N ARG A 213 10.54 -11.38 -14.24
CA ARG A 213 11.18 -12.67 -14.54
C ARG A 213 12.52 -12.55 -15.29
N GLU A 214 12.67 -11.48 -16.06
CA GLU A 214 13.90 -11.20 -16.83
C GLU A 214 14.93 -10.49 -15.95
N HIS A 215 14.45 -9.70 -14.97
CA HIS A 215 15.26 -8.95 -14.03
C HIS A 215 14.88 -9.30 -12.58
N PRO A 216 15.21 -10.51 -12.10
CA PRO A 216 14.84 -10.93 -10.73
C PRO A 216 15.46 -10.06 -9.62
N ASP A 217 16.61 -9.44 -9.91
CA ASP A 217 17.31 -8.53 -9.00
C ASP A 217 16.96 -7.04 -9.22
N GLY A 218 15.90 -6.77 -9.98
CA GLY A 218 15.42 -5.41 -10.22
C GLY A 218 15.10 -4.67 -8.92
N ASN A 219 15.37 -3.37 -8.92
CA ASN A 219 15.27 -2.50 -7.74
C ASN A 219 14.04 -1.58 -7.75
N LEU A 220 13.11 -1.81 -8.68
CA LEU A 220 11.83 -1.13 -8.77
C LEU A 220 10.69 -2.15 -8.67
N HIS A 221 9.90 -2.04 -7.60
CA HIS A 221 8.80 -2.94 -7.27
C HIS A 221 7.49 -2.16 -7.25
N PHE A 222 6.39 -2.76 -7.69
CA PHE A 222 5.10 -2.10 -7.56
C PHE A 222 3.91 -3.05 -7.43
N GLU A 223 2.90 -2.58 -6.71
CA GLU A 223 1.57 -3.20 -6.64
C GLU A 223 0.51 -2.19 -7.06
N ARG A 224 -0.23 -2.52 -8.14
CA ARG A 224 -1.33 -1.68 -8.62
C ARG A 224 -2.64 -2.08 -7.96
N TYR A 225 -3.35 -1.11 -7.43
CA TYR A 225 -4.73 -1.28 -6.99
C TYR A 225 -5.65 -0.91 -8.14
N TRP A 226 -6.65 -1.80 -8.44
CA TRP A 226 -7.61 -1.72 -9.57
C TRP A 226 -7.02 -1.59 -10.99
#